data_07d2d0f3398bf2f9ae28837d6af05042
#
_entry.id   07d2d0f3398bf2f9ae28837d6af05042
#
_cell.length_a   1.000
_cell.length_b   1.000
_cell.length_c   1.000
_cell.angle_alpha   90.00
_cell.angle_beta   90.00
_cell.angle_gamma   90.00
#
_symmetry.space_group_name_H-M   'P 1'
#
loop_
_entity.id
_entity.type
_entity.pdbx_description
1 polymer ?
#
loop_
_entity_poly.entity_id
_entity_poly.type
_entity_poly.pdbx_seq_one_letter_code
_entity_poly.pdbx_strand_id
1 'polypeptide(L)'
;MVIIAVLAGLFALFFFVRHHAGPAHLAMIAGLSVYEMFGVQFSEWLHKIASGIPLDLSQTITYLALILVFPLLLYLRSHRGGLFGIMRIAEAAIFACIMTALLSATIARFLPFDTLSSQISNFISSIEGPLVLVGVITAYIDVMLYHE
;
A
#
# COMPACT_ATOMS: atom_id res chain seq x y z
N MET A 1 14.34 -4.03 -12.46
CA MET A 1 14.50 -2.59 -12.13
C MET A 1 13.19 -1.92 -11.70
N VAL A 2 12.02 -2.31 -12.23
CA VAL A 2 10.72 -1.67 -11.93
C VAL A 2 10.38 -1.69 -10.44
N ILE A 3 10.44 -2.84 -9.78
CA ILE A 3 10.12 -2.98 -8.34
C ILE A 3 11.03 -2.10 -7.46
N ILE A 4 12.32 -2.01 -7.79
CA ILE A 4 13.26 -1.17 -7.05
C ILE A 4 12.88 0.32 -7.20
N ALA A 5 12.52 0.74 -8.41
CA ALA A 5 12.09 2.12 -8.66
C ALA A 5 10.79 2.45 -7.91
N VAL A 6 9.83 1.52 -7.88
CA VAL A 6 8.58 1.67 -7.12
C VAL A 6 8.87 1.76 -5.62
N LEU A 7 9.68 0.84 -5.08
CA LEU A 7 10.05 0.84 -3.66
C LEU A 7 10.77 2.13 -3.27
N ALA A 8 11.77 2.55 -4.05
CA ALA A 8 12.52 3.78 -3.80
C ALA A 8 11.64 5.03 -3.91
N GLY A 9 10.76 5.08 -4.90
CA GLY A 9 9.82 6.18 -5.09
C GLY A 9 8.83 6.30 -3.94
N LEU A 10 8.24 5.19 -3.49
CA LEU A 10 7.34 5.15 -2.34
C LEU A 10 8.08 5.54 -1.05
N PHE A 11 9.28 4.98 -0.82
CA PHE A 11 10.10 5.35 0.34
C PHE A 11 10.40 6.85 0.35
N ALA A 12 10.85 7.41 -0.77
CA ALA A 12 11.13 8.84 -0.88
C ALA A 12 9.86 9.67 -0.62
N LEU A 13 8.73 9.29 -1.22
CA LEU A 13 7.44 9.96 -1.01
C LEU A 13 7.10 10.03 0.48
N PHE A 14 7.07 8.90 1.18
CA PHE A 14 6.68 8.85 2.59
C PHE A 14 7.72 9.45 3.52
N PHE A 15 8.99 9.39 3.17
CA PHE A 15 10.06 10.03 3.93
C PHE A 15 10.01 11.55 3.85
N PHE A 16 9.76 12.12 2.67
CA PHE A 16 9.80 13.59 2.48
C PHE A 16 8.51 14.29 2.87
N VAL A 17 7.35 13.66 2.76
CA VAL A 17 6.06 14.32 2.98
C VAL A 17 5.74 14.60 4.46
N ARG A 18 6.49 14.08 5.42
CA ARG A 18 6.38 14.39 6.87
C ARG A 18 4.97 14.31 7.45
N HIS A 19 4.20 13.28 7.10
CA HIS A 19 2.90 12.98 7.69
C HIS A 19 2.99 11.71 8.54
N HIS A 20 2.04 11.54 9.49
CA HIS A 20 1.89 10.31 10.22
C HIS A 20 1.41 9.19 9.28
N ALA A 21 2.17 8.13 9.18
CA ALA A 21 1.82 7.00 8.33
C ALA A 21 0.90 5.98 9.03
N GLY A 22 0.80 6.02 10.36
CA GLY A 22 -0.03 5.09 11.13
C GLY A 22 -1.47 4.96 10.65
N PRO A 23 -2.25 6.04 10.55
CA PRO A 23 -3.61 5.98 10.01
C PRO A 23 -3.68 5.47 8.57
N ALA A 24 -2.69 5.80 7.73
CA ALA A 24 -2.62 5.33 6.35
C ALA A 24 -2.34 3.83 6.26
N HIS A 25 -1.48 3.28 7.14
CA HIS A 25 -1.26 1.84 7.28
C HIS A 25 -2.54 1.09 7.63
N LEU A 26 -3.26 1.56 8.66
CA LEU A 26 -4.53 0.94 9.07
C LEU A 26 -5.57 1.01 7.95
N ALA A 27 -5.66 2.13 7.24
CA ALA A 27 -6.56 2.28 6.11
C ALA A 27 -6.22 1.35 4.94
N MET A 28 -4.93 1.12 4.68
CA MET A 28 -4.49 0.20 3.64
C MET A 28 -4.87 -1.24 3.98
N ILE A 29 -4.68 -1.67 5.22
CA ILE A 29 -5.06 -3.01 5.68
C ILE A 29 -6.58 -3.16 5.65
N ALA A 30 -7.33 -2.14 6.09
CA ALA A 30 -8.79 -2.13 5.99
C ALA A 30 -9.24 -2.19 4.52
N GLY A 31 -8.60 -1.45 3.62
CA GLY A 31 -8.87 -1.48 2.17
C GLY A 31 -8.64 -2.87 1.57
N LEU A 32 -7.57 -3.55 1.98
CA LEU A 32 -7.29 -4.93 1.57
C LEU A 32 -8.39 -5.88 2.07
N SER A 33 -8.77 -5.79 3.34
CA SER A 33 -9.84 -6.61 3.92
C SER A 33 -11.19 -6.38 3.22
N VAL A 34 -11.51 -5.13 2.89
CA VAL A 34 -12.72 -4.79 2.12
C VAL A 34 -12.64 -5.38 0.71
N TYR A 35 -11.48 -5.33 0.07
CA TYR A 35 -11.30 -5.95 -1.24
C TYR A 35 -11.46 -7.47 -1.19
N GLU A 36 -10.91 -8.16 -0.20
CA GLU A 36 -11.07 -9.59 -0.03
C GLU A 36 -12.54 -10.00 0.17
N MET A 37 -13.32 -9.20 0.89
CA MET A 37 -14.73 -9.48 1.17
C MET A 37 -15.67 -9.10 0.01
N PHE A 38 -15.43 -7.99 -0.65
CA PHE A 38 -16.37 -7.35 -1.58
C PHE A 38 -15.79 -7.01 -2.95
N GLY A 39 -14.51 -7.29 -3.20
CA GLY A 39 -13.81 -6.88 -4.41
C GLY A 39 -14.45 -7.41 -5.70
N VAL A 40 -14.96 -8.64 -5.68
CA VAL A 40 -15.65 -9.24 -6.82
C VAL A 40 -16.95 -8.46 -7.12
N GLN A 41 -17.77 -8.20 -6.11
CA GLN A 41 -19.03 -7.47 -6.27
C GLN A 41 -18.81 -6.04 -6.78
N PHE A 42 -17.79 -5.34 -6.25
CA PHE A 42 -17.44 -4.00 -6.71
C PHE A 42 -16.91 -4.00 -8.15
N SER A 43 -16.11 -4.98 -8.52
CA SER A 43 -15.57 -5.07 -9.87
C SER A 43 -16.65 -5.39 -10.90
N GLU A 44 -17.60 -6.27 -10.57
CA GLU A 44 -18.77 -6.57 -11.41
C GLU A 44 -19.69 -5.35 -11.56
N TRP A 45 -19.92 -4.63 -10.47
CA TRP A 45 -20.70 -3.40 -10.48
C TRP A 45 -20.03 -2.33 -11.36
N LEU A 46 -18.73 -2.15 -11.24
CA LEU A 46 -17.94 -1.24 -12.06
C LEU A 46 -17.99 -1.63 -13.54
N HIS A 47 -17.84 -2.94 -13.85
CA HIS A 47 -17.96 -3.46 -15.20
C HIS A 47 -19.35 -3.21 -15.82
N LYS A 48 -20.43 -3.34 -15.03
CA LYS A 48 -21.80 -3.06 -15.49
C LYS A 48 -22.03 -1.58 -15.80
N ILE A 49 -21.50 -0.67 -14.99
CA ILE A 49 -21.62 0.78 -15.20
C ILE A 49 -20.76 1.23 -16.39
N ALA A 50 -19.55 0.72 -16.47
CA ALA A 50 -18.60 1.07 -17.51
C ALA A 50 -18.46 -0.09 -18.51
N SER A 51 -19.50 -0.30 -19.31
CA SER A 51 -19.66 -1.45 -20.22
C SER A 51 -18.55 -1.64 -21.26
N GLY A 52 -17.61 -0.69 -21.37
CA GLY A 52 -16.43 -0.80 -22.24
C GLY A 52 -15.15 -1.31 -21.52
N ILE A 53 -15.19 -1.51 -20.21
CA ILE A 53 -14.02 -1.92 -19.43
C ILE A 53 -14.06 -3.45 -19.26
N PRO A 54 -13.01 -4.19 -19.66
CA PRO A 54 -12.90 -5.62 -19.39
C PRO A 54 -12.98 -5.93 -17.89
N LEU A 55 -13.52 -7.09 -17.52
CA LEU A 55 -13.70 -7.48 -16.12
C LEU A 55 -12.37 -7.50 -15.35
N ASP A 56 -11.30 -8.01 -15.96
CA ASP A 56 -9.96 -8.04 -15.35
C ASP A 56 -9.43 -6.63 -15.02
N LEU A 57 -9.71 -5.68 -15.91
CA LEU A 57 -9.33 -4.28 -15.67
C LEU A 57 -10.20 -3.65 -14.58
N SER A 58 -11.49 -3.99 -14.51
CA SER A 58 -12.39 -3.56 -13.43
C SER A 58 -11.93 -4.09 -12.07
N GLN A 59 -11.49 -5.34 -11.99
CA GLN A 59 -10.90 -5.93 -10.78
C GLN A 59 -9.63 -5.19 -10.36
N THR A 60 -8.75 -4.91 -11.31
CA THR A 60 -7.52 -4.17 -11.05
C THR A 60 -7.78 -2.75 -10.55
N ILE A 61 -8.71 -2.03 -11.18
CA ILE A 61 -9.10 -0.67 -10.77
C ILE A 61 -9.71 -0.70 -9.36
N THR A 62 -10.59 -1.65 -9.06
CA THR A 62 -11.21 -1.81 -7.74
C THR A 62 -10.15 -2.07 -6.68
N TYR A 63 -9.20 -2.97 -6.95
CA TYR A 63 -8.07 -3.28 -6.07
C TYR A 63 -7.23 -2.02 -5.77
N LEU A 64 -6.79 -1.34 -6.82
CA LEU A 64 -5.99 -0.12 -6.68
C LEU A 64 -6.75 1.00 -5.96
N ALA A 65 -8.04 1.17 -6.26
CA ALA A 65 -8.86 2.18 -5.59
C ALA A 65 -8.96 1.93 -4.08
N LEU A 66 -9.24 0.71 -3.66
CA LEU A 66 -9.40 0.37 -2.25
C LEU A 66 -8.06 0.43 -1.47
N ILE A 67 -6.96 0.02 -2.10
CA ILE A 67 -5.66 -0.05 -1.42
C ILE A 67 -4.90 1.28 -1.46
N LEU A 68 -5.10 2.13 -2.48
CA LEU A 68 -4.35 3.37 -2.64
C LEU A 68 -5.13 4.62 -2.24
N VAL A 69 -6.41 4.74 -2.67
CA VAL A 69 -7.14 5.99 -2.53
C VAL A 69 -7.41 6.32 -1.06
N PHE A 70 -7.90 5.37 -0.28
CA PHE A 70 -8.19 5.61 1.14
C PHE A 70 -6.94 5.91 1.97
N PRO A 71 -5.86 5.11 1.90
CA PRO A 71 -4.62 5.44 2.59
C PRO A 71 -4.04 6.78 2.16
N LEU A 72 -4.05 7.08 0.87
CA LEU A 72 -3.52 8.33 0.35
C LEU A 72 -4.31 9.54 0.86
N LEU A 73 -5.63 9.47 0.87
CA LEU A 73 -6.48 10.55 1.41
C LEU A 73 -6.25 10.78 2.91
N LEU A 74 -6.13 9.70 3.70
CA LEU A 74 -5.83 9.81 5.12
C LEU A 74 -4.42 10.31 5.36
N TYR A 75 -3.46 9.87 4.57
CA TYR A 75 -2.09 10.35 4.64
C TYR A 75 -1.98 11.85 4.36
N LEU A 76 -2.64 12.33 3.30
CA LEU A 76 -2.65 13.77 2.95
C LEU A 76 -3.39 14.63 3.99
N ARG A 77 -4.39 14.07 4.68
CA ARG A 77 -5.16 14.75 5.70
C ARG A 77 -4.52 14.68 7.09
N SER A 78 -3.59 13.79 7.30
CA SER A 78 -2.87 13.61 8.57
C SER A 78 -2.08 14.88 8.92
N HIS A 79 -2.01 15.19 10.24
CA HIS A 79 -1.28 16.35 10.71
C HIS A 79 0.20 16.25 10.37
N ARG A 80 0.81 17.41 10.07
CA ARG A 80 2.25 17.51 9.89
C ARG A 80 2.92 17.33 11.25
N GLY A 81 3.53 16.25 11.43
CA GLY A 81 4.23 15.88 12.63
C GLY A 81 4.73 14.49 12.40
N GLY A 82 5.57 13.88 12.91
CA GLY A 82 5.99 12.51 12.71
C GLY A 82 7.04 12.14 13.74
N LEU A 83 7.22 10.88 13.92
CA LEU A 83 8.29 10.33 14.71
C LEU A 83 9.63 10.90 14.23
N PHE A 84 10.49 11.27 15.15
CA PHE A 84 11.78 11.88 14.83
C PHE A 84 12.84 10.81 14.50
N GLY A 85 13.74 11.13 13.58
CA GLY A 85 14.96 10.35 13.35
C GLY A 85 14.73 8.94 12.80
N ILE A 86 15.29 7.94 13.47
CA ILE A 86 15.34 6.55 13.01
C ILE A 86 13.95 5.92 12.90
N MET A 87 13.03 6.25 13.81
CA MET A 87 11.66 5.71 13.77
C MET A 87 10.91 6.12 12.50
N ARG A 88 11.10 7.33 12.04
CA ARG A 88 10.52 7.81 10.78
C ARG A 88 11.08 7.08 9.55
N ILE A 89 12.39 6.80 9.55
CA ILE A 89 12.99 6.01 8.46
C ILE A 89 12.41 4.60 8.45
N ALA A 90 12.29 3.97 9.62
CA ALA A 90 11.72 2.63 9.76
C ALA A 90 10.26 2.60 9.30
N GLU A 91 9.44 3.57 9.72
CA GLU A 91 8.03 3.68 9.33
C GLU A 91 7.87 3.85 7.81
N ALA A 92 8.63 4.76 7.20
CA ALA A 92 8.61 4.96 5.76
C ALA A 92 9.07 3.71 5.00
N ALA A 93 10.08 3.00 5.49
CA ALA A 93 10.56 1.76 4.89
C ALA A 93 9.53 0.64 4.98
N ILE A 94 8.91 0.42 6.15
CA ILE A 94 7.88 -0.59 6.36
C ILE A 94 6.70 -0.31 5.43
N PHE A 95 6.22 0.94 5.37
CA PHE A 95 5.10 1.31 4.52
C PHE A 95 5.41 1.13 3.04
N ALA A 96 6.59 1.55 2.59
CA ALA A 96 7.03 1.35 1.22
C ALA A 96 7.14 -0.14 0.85
N CYS A 97 7.64 -0.98 1.76
CA CYS A 97 7.71 -2.43 1.55
C CYS A 97 6.32 -3.06 1.44
N ILE A 98 5.39 -2.74 2.34
CA ILE A 98 4.03 -3.27 2.32
C ILE A 98 3.31 -2.84 1.03
N MET A 99 3.37 -1.55 0.68
CA MET A 99 2.77 -1.04 -0.56
C MET A 99 3.37 -1.70 -1.79
N THR A 100 4.70 -1.91 -1.82
CA THR A 100 5.35 -2.60 -2.94
C THR A 100 4.91 -4.06 -3.02
N ALA A 101 4.76 -4.77 -1.90
CA ALA A 101 4.26 -6.14 -1.86
C ALA A 101 2.85 -6.22 -2.47
N LEU A 102 1.94 -5.40 -1.98
CA LEU A 102 0.55 -5.37 -2.44
C LEU A 102 0.40 -4.96 -3.91
N LEU A 103 1.25 -4.05 -4.38
CA LEU A 103 1.22 -3.60 -5.78
C LEU A 103 1.96 -4.53 -6.73
N SER A 104 2.87 -5.37 -6.23
CA SER A 104 3.73 -6.21 -7.08
C SER A 104 2.94 -7.13 -8.00
N ALA A 105 1.90 -7.79 -7.51
CA ALA A 105 1.03 -8.66 -8.29
C ALA A 105 0.28 -7.90 -9.40
N THR A 106 -0.13 -6.65 -9.11
CA THR A 106 -0.81 -5.79 -10.08
C THR A 106 0.17 -5.27 -11.13
N ILE A 107 1.36 -4.83 -10.70
CA ILE A 107 2.40 -4.34 -11.60
C ILE A 107 2.87 -5.45 -12.55
N ALA A 108 3.00 -6.68 -12.05
CA ALA A 108 3.42 -7.83 -12.87
C ALA A 108 2.45 -8.17 -14.03
N ARG A 109 1.17 -7.78 -13.93
CA ARG A 109 0.20 -7.97 -15.01
C ARG A 109 0.43 -7.03 -16.19
N PHE A 110 1.00 -5.86 -15.94
CA PHE A 110 1.16 -4.81 -16.95
C PHE A 110 2.60 -4.64 -17.42
N LEU A 111 3.56 -4.96 -16.57
CA LEU A 111 4.99 -4.79 -16.85
C LEU A 111 5.75 -6.09 -16.61
N PRO A 112 6.50 -6.59 -17.59
CA PRO A 112 7.35 -7.76 -17.39
C PRO A 112 8.44 -7.44 -16.37
N PHE A 113 8.56 -8.28 -15.35
CA PHE A 113 9.64 -8.17 -14.39
C PHE A 113 10.93 -8.73 -14.97
N ASP A 114 12.01 -7.98 -14.83
CA ASP A 114 13.36 -8.52 -14.98
C ASP A 114 13.69 -9.48 -13.82
N THR A 115 14.73 -10.29 -14.00
CA THR A 115 15.12 -11.32 -13.02
C THR A 115 15.31 -10.74 -11.62
N LEU A 116 15.91 -9.55 -11.50
CA LEU A 116 16.13 -8.90 -10.22
C LEU A 116 14.81 -8.44 -9.58
N SER A 117 13.92 -7.85 -10.38
CA SER A 117 12.60 -7.42 -9.88
C SER A 117 11.74 -8.60 -9.42
N SER A 118 11.80 -9.74 -10.11
CA SER A 118 11.08 -10.94 -9.69
C SER A 118 11.63 -11.53 -8.40
N GLN A 119 12.95 -11.56 -8.21
CA GLN A 119 13.57 -12.02 -6.97
C GLN A 119 13.19 -11.14 -5.78
N ILE A 120 13.23 -9.82 -5.93
CA ILE A 120 12.84 -8.88 -4.89
C ILE A 120 11.34 -8.99 -4.58
N SER A 121 10.49 -9.10 -5.59
CA SER A 121 9.06 -9.30 -5.41
C SER A 121 8.78 -10.58 -4.62
N ASN A 122 9.40 -11.71 -4.99
CA ASN A 122 9.25 -12.98 -4.29
C ASN A 122 9.73 -12.90 -2.84
N PHE A 123 10.86 -12.23 -2.59
CA PHE A 123 11.35 -12.01 -1.22
C PHE A 123 10.36 -11.18 -0.40
N ILE A 124 9.90 -10.05 -0.92
CA ILE A 124 8.94 -9.19 -0.22
C ILE A 124 7.63 -9.96 0.05
N SER A 125 7.13 -10.71 -0.91
CA SER A 125 5.91 -11.53 -0.72
C SER A 125 6.11 -12.63 0.33
N SER A 126 7.31 -13.19 0.46
CA SER A 126 7.59 -14.21 1.49
C SER A 126 7.56 -13.67 2.92
N ILE A 127 7.80 -12.38 3.09
CA ILE A 127 7.79 -11.68 4.39
C ILE A 127 6.57 -10.76 4.57
N GLU A 128 5.59 -10.82 3.66
CA GLU A 128 4.40 -9.96 3.67
C GLU A 128 3.63 -10.06 4.99
N GLY A 129 3.36 -11.26 5.47
CA GLY A 129 2.66 -11.47 6.74
C GLY A 129 3.36 -10.82 7.94
N PRO A 130 4.65 -11.11 8.20
CA PRO A 130 5.44 -10.40 9.19
C PRO A 130 5.48 -8.88 9.00
N LEU A 131 5.61 -8.39 7.76
CA LEU A 131 5.61 -6.95 7.47
C LEU A 131 4.29 -6.29 7.82
N VAL A 132 3.16 -6.90 7.48
CA VAL A 132 1.82 -6.41 7.83
C VAL A 132 1.67 -6.35 9.35
N LEU A 133 2.10 -7.39 10.07
CA LEU A 133 2.05 -7.41 11.54
C LEU A 133 2.88 -6.27 12.15
N VAL A 134 4.11 -6.09 11.69
CA VAL A 134 4.96 -4.98 12.15
C VAL A 134 4.34 -3.63 11.79
N GLY A 135 3.75 -3.49 10.59
CA GLY A 135 3.03 -2.29 10.15
C GLY A 135 1.84 -1.95 11.06
N VAL A 136 1.05 -2.96 11.48
CA VAL A 136 -0.06 -2.76 12.44
C VAL A 136 0.46 -2.31 13.79
N ILE A 137 1.52 -2.94 14.32
CA ILE A 137 2.09 -2.59 15.61
C ILE A 137 2.64 -1.15 15.57
N THR A 138 3.41 -0.79 14.55
CA THR A 138 3.95 0.58 14.41
C THR A 138 2.85 1.61 14.24
N ALA A 139 1.81 1.31 13.46
CA ALA A 139 0.65 2.18 13.30
C ALA A 139 -0.11 2.37 14.61
N TYR A 140 -0.27 1.31 15.40
CA TYR A 140 -0.91 1.39 16.71
C TYR A 140 -0.11 2.26 17.68
N ILE A 141 1.21 2.07 17.73
CA ILE A 141 2.11 2.89 18.55
C ILE A 141 2.05 4.36 18.12
N ASP A 142 2.08 4.64 16.82
CA ASP A 142 2.00 6.01 16.28
C ASP A 142 0.69 6.69 16.68
N VAL A 143 -0.44 5.99 16.58
CA VAL A 143 -1.75 6.50 16.99
C VAL A 143 -1.82 6.73 18.50
N MET A 144 -1.25 5.83 19.32
CA MET A 144 -1.28 5.95 20.79
C MET A 144 -0.41 7.08 21.31
N LEU A 145 0.77 7.30 20.72
CA LEU A 145 1.68 8.38 21.11
C LEU A 145 1.14 9.79 20.76
N TYR A 146 0.14 9.86 19.90
CA TYR A 146 -0.41 11.13 19.40
C TYR A 146 -1.66 11.61 20.15
N HIS A 147 -2.20 10.81 21.05
CA HIS A 147 -3.35 11.18 21.87
C HIS A 147 -2.95 11.85 23.20
N GLU A 148 -1.66 12.11 23.40
CA GLU A 148 -1.17 12.97 24.49
C GLU A 148 -0.76 14.35 23.97
#